data_8720fd5c964dcf80f65d99b3c7a987c3
#
_entry.id   8720fd5c964dcf80f65d99b3c7a987c3
#
_cell.length_a   1.000
_cell.length_b   1.000
_cell.length_c   1.000
_cell.angle_alpha   90.00
_cell.angle_beta   90.00
_cell.angle_gamma   90.00
#
_symmetry.space_group_name_H-M   'P 1'
#
loop_
_entity.id
_entity.type
_entity.pdbx_description
1 polymer ?
#
loop_
_entity_poly.entity_id
_entity_poly.type
_entity_poly.pdbx_seq_one_letter_code
_entity_poly.pdbx_strand_id
1 'polypeptide(L)'
;GLLEITNSMTLLFLFGMNVGAKAYFKSADDREKLEKLEKQNLQQRLDYLKGQINPHFFMNTLNNIHALVDIDPEKAKTSIVELSKLMRIILYDSDKQMTSLPQEIEFIKNYIRLMRLRFTDNVTINTEFPNNPPQKDIAQMVLVTFIENAFKHGISYMQPTIIDIAIRLHGNKLLFTCANTVRPADKNNSNEKKGGLGLANVKKRLDLIYGNEYKLDIKGQSTRYKVRLLLTLN
;
A
#
# COMPACT_ATOMS: atom_id res chain seq x y z
N GLY A 1 -13.40 6.90 -74.81
CA GLY A 1 -13.55 8.31 -75.10
C GLY A 1 -13.66 9.17 -73.81
N LEU A 2 -14.13 10.41 -74.01
CA LEU A 2 -14.23 11.42 -72.93
C LEU A 2 -15.10 10.96 -71.75
N LEU A 3 -16.15 10.20 -72.01
CA LEU A 3 -17.13 9.65 -71.07
C LEU A 3 -16.46 8.61 -70.09
N GLU A 4 -15.55 7.82 -70.61
CA GLU A 4 -14.83 6.82 -69.81
C GLU A 4 -13.81 7.48 -68.89
N ILE A 5 -13.16 8.55 -69.31
CA ILE A 5 -12.22 9.32 -68.49
C ILE A 5 -12.96 10.01 -67.35
N THR A 6 -14.10 10.63 -67.59
CA THR A 6 -14.93 11.28 -66.55
C THR A 6 -15.45 10.27 -65.54
N ASN A 7 -15.90 9.08 -65.96
CA ASN A 7 -16.34 8.03 -65.08
C ASN A 7 -15.17 7.50 -64.20
N SER A 8 -13.98 7.33 -64.76
CA SER A 8 -12.82 6.90 -64.02
C SER A 8 -12.38 7.94 -62.99
N MET A 9 -12.42 9.24 -63.32
CA MET A 9 -12.12 10.32 -62.39
C MET A 9 -13.14 10.41 -61.26
N THR A 10 -14.43 10.25 -61.55
CA THR A 10 -15.46 10.23 -60.49
C THR A 10 -15.34 9.04 -59.57
N LEU A 11 -15.01 7.86 -60.08
CA LEU A 11 -14.74 6.67 -59.25
C LEU A 11 -13.52 6.86 -58.35
N LEU A 12 -12.43 7.41 -58.89
CA LEU A 12 -11.22 7.75 -58.11
C LEU A 12 -11.51 8.78 -56.99
N PHE A 13 -12.32 9.79 -57.31
CA PHE A 13 -12.72 10.81 -56.33
C PHE A 13 -13.58 10.21 -55.21
N LEU A 14 -14.58 9.37 -55.54
CA LEU A 14 -15.43 8.68 -54.57
C LEU A 14 -14.62 7.69 -53.71
N PHE A 15 -13.66 7.00 -54.32
CA PHE A 15 -12.75 6.12 -53.58
C PHE A 15 -11.88 6.92 -52.57
N GLY A 16 -11.29 8.03 -53.06
CA GLY A 16 -10.49 8.93 -52.18
C GLY A 16 -11.31 9.51 -51.01
N MET A 17 -12.55 9.95 -51.27
CA MET A 17 -13.48 10.39 -50.24
C MET A 17 -13.79 9.28 -49.21
N ASN A 18 -14.04 8.06 -49.68
CA ASN A 18 -14.34 6.93 -48.81
C ASN A 18 -13.14 6.58 -47.90
N VAL A 19 -11.91 6.55 -48.46
CA VAL A 19 -10.67 6.32 -47.71
C VAL A 19 -10.44 7.44 -46.70
N GLY A 20 -10.60 8.70 -47.12
CA GLY A 20 -10.47 9.87 -46.23
C GLY A 20 -11.50 9.86 -45.10
N ALA A 21 -12.76 9.56 -45.41
CA ALA A 21 -13.80 9.44 -44.39
C ALA A 21 -13.48 8.33 -43.37
N LYS A 22 -13.09 7.13 -43.84
CA LYS A 22 -12.69 6.02 -42.98
C LYS A 22 -11.49 6.37 -42.11
N ALA A 23 -10.46 7.03 -42.64
CA ALA A 23 -9.30 7.48 -41.91
C ALA A 23 -9.68 8.51 -40.84
N TYR A 24 -10.56 9.44 -41.15
CA TYR A 24 -11.06 10.44 -40.20
C TYR A 24 -11.85 9.81 -39.06
N PHE A 25 -12.81 8.92 -39.34
CA PHE A 25 -13.59 8.24 -38.30
C PHE A 25 -12.71 7.33 -37.44
N LYS A 26 -11.74 6.64 -38.05
CA LYS A 26 -10.78 5.83 -37.30
C LYS A 26 -9.90 6.70 -36.35
N SER A 27 -9.41 7.83 -36.86
CA SER A 27 -8.62 8.76 -36.04
C SER A 27 -9.42 9.36 -34.88
N ALA A 28 -10.73 9.66 -35.13
CA ALA A 28 -11.62 10.14 -34.06
C ALA A 28 -11.87 9.06 -33.00
N ASP A 29 -12.12 7.81 -33.40
CA ASP A 29 -12.30 6.67 -32.49
C ASP A 29 -11.01 6.37 -31.66
N ASP A 30 -9.84 6.42 -32.33
CA ASP A 30 -8.56 6.23 -31.67
C ASP A 30 -8.28 7.35 -30.64
N ARG A 31 -8.65 8.60 -30.93
CA ARG A 31 -8.57 9.72 -29.97
C ARG A 31 -9.47 9.50 -28.76
N GLU A 32 -10.72 9.14 -28.98
CA GLU A 32 -11.67 8.87 -27.90
C GLU A 32 -11.17 7.72 -26.99
N LYS A 33 -10.60 6.68 -27.60
CA LYS A 33 -9.98 5.56 -26.86
C LYS A 33 -8.79 6.02 -26.02
N LEU A 34 -7.91 6.87 -26.58
CA LEU A 34 -6.77 7.42 -25.85
C LEU A 34 -7.21 8.25 -24.65
N GLU A 35 -8.15 9.18 -24.84
CA GLU A 35 -8.70 10.00 -23.75
C GLU A 35 -9.34 9.14 -22.65
N LYS A 36 -10.07 8.09 -23.03
CA LYS A 36 -10.67 7.15 -22.09
C LYS A 36 -9.59 6.37 -21.28
N LEU A 37 -8.53 5.91 -21.95
CA LEU A 37 -7.42 5.23 -21.31
C LEU A 37 -6.65 6.16 -20.37
N GLU A 38 -6.40 7.41 -20.77
CA GLU A 38 -5.76 8.41 -19.92
C GLU A 38 -6.59 8.71 -18.67
N LYS A 39 -7.91 8.89 -18.84
CA LYS A 39 -8.83 9.09 -17.71
C LYS A 39 -8.86 7.88 -16.77
N GLN A 40 -8.88 6.67 -17.32
CA GLN A 40 -8.81 5.45 -16.51
C GLN A 40 -7.47 5.33 -15.74
N ASN A 41 -6.36 5.65 -16.39
CA ASN A 41 -5.04 5.63 -15.77
C ASN A 41 -4.95 6.66 -14.64
N LEU A 42 -5.45 7.88 -14.87
CA LEU A 42 -5.52 8.92 -13.85
C LEU A 42 -6.40 8.48 -12.66
N GLN A 43 -7.57 7.91 -12.94
CA GLN A 43 -8.45 7.39 -11.89
C GLN A 43 -7.77 6.27 -11.09
N GLN A 44 -7.10 5.33 -11.74
CA GLN A 44 -6.35 4.26 -11.07
C GLN A 44 -5.22 4.82 -10.20
N ARG A 45 -4.50 5.85 -10.67
CA ARG A 45 -3.48 6.54 -9.87
C ARG A 45 -4.08 7.23 -8.66
N LEU A 46 -5.21 7.92 -8.82
CA LEU A 46 -5.92 8.56 -7.70
C LEU A 46 -6.43 7.54 -6.69
N ASP A 47 -6.97 6.41 -7.14
CA ASP A 47 -7.45 5.35 -6.26
C ASP A 47 -6.28 4.64 -5.54
N TYR A 48 -5.14 4.48 -6.23
CA TYR A 48 -3.90 3.99 -5.63
C TYR A 48 -3.39 4.94 -4.54
N LEU A 49 -3.34 6.25 -4.81
CA LEU A 49 -2.94 7.28 -3.83
C LEU A 49 -3.90 7.33 -2.63
N LYS A 50 -5.21 7.26 -2.88
CA LYS A 50 -6.21 7.18 -1.81
C LYS A 50 -6.07 5.90 -0.98
N GLY A 51 -5.70 4.79 -1.60
CA GLY A 51 -5.50 3.50 -0.92
C GLY A 51 -4.26 3.45 -0.03
N GLN A 52 -3.28 4.32 -0.25
CA GLN A 52 -2.09 4.45 0.61
C GLN A 52 -2.37 5.22 1.90
N ILE A 53 -3.42 6.04 1.91
CA ILE A 53 -3.88 6.74 3.11
C ILE A 53 -4.95 5.85 3.73
N ASN A 54 -4.71 5.34 4.94
CA ASN A 54 -5.76 4.72 5.74
C ASN A 54 -6.51 5.83 6.50
N PRO A 55 -7.66 6.34 5.95
CA PRO A 55 -8.36 7.48 6.56
C PRO A 55 -8.79 7.17 7.99
N HIS A 56 -9.17 5.93 8.23
CA HIS A 56 -9.58 5.45 9.54
C HIS A 56 -8.44 5.48 10.57
N PHE A 57 -7.20 5.17 10.17
CA PHE A 57 -6.03 5.33 11.04
C PHE A 57 -5.85 6.79 11.47
N PHE A 58 -5.87 7.72 10.51
CA PHE A 58 -5.67 9.14 10.79
C PHE A 58 -6.78 9.72 11.67
N MET A 59 -8.05 9.42 11.34
CA MET A 59 -9.19 9.89 12.14
C MET A 59 -9.13 9.39 13.58
N ASN A 60 -8.84 8.11 13.76
CA ASN A 60 -8.70 7.52 15.10
C ASN A 60 -7.51 8.09 15.87
N THR A 61 -6.38 8.32 15.20
CA THR A 61 -5.19 8.92 15.82
C THR A 61 -5.49 10.36 16.26
N LEU A 62 -6.15 11.15 15.41
CA LEU A 62 -6.58 12.53 15.76
C LEU A 62 -7.55 12.53 16.95
N ASN A 63 -8.53 11.64 16.98
CA ASN A 63 -9.46 11.51 18.11
C ASN A 63 -8.74 11.16 19.42
N ASN A 64 -7.73 10.27 19.36
CA ASN A 64 -6.94 9.93 20.54
C ASN A 64 -6.04 11.10 20.99
N ILE A 65 -5.46 11.83 20.05
CA ILE A 65 -4.69 13.03 20.36
C ILE A 65 -5.59 14.09 20.99
N HIS A 66 -6.81 14.29 20.45
CA HIS A 66 -7.79 15.21 21.05
C HIS A 66 -8.11 14.83 22.50
N ALA A 67 -8.37 13.55 22.77
CA ALA A 67 -8.59 13.09 24.14
C ALA A 67 -7.37 13.30 25.07
N LEU A 68 -6.15 13.27 24.52
CA LEU A 68 -4.91 13.51 25.28
C LEU A 68 -4.71 15.00 25.64
N VAL A 69 -5.34 15.94 24.92
CA VAL A 69 -5.14 17.39 25.14
C VAL A 69 -5.44 17.77 26.59
N ASP A 70 -6.49 17.19 27.17
CA ASP A 70 -6.90 17.49 28.55
C ASP A 70 -6.19 16.61 29.59
N ILE A 71 -5.67 15.43 29.19
CA ILE A 71 -5.08 14.45 30.11
C ILE A 71 -3.56 14.62 30.19
N ASP A 72 -2.89 14.77 29.04
CA ASP A 72 -1.43 14.89 28.90
C ASP A 72 -1.11 15.79 27.70
N PRO A 73 -1.15 17.14 27.87
CA PRO A 73 -0.93 18.10 26.79
C PRO A 73 0.42 17.95 26.08
N GLU A 74 1.48 17.59 26.82
CA GLU A 74 2.83 17.43 26.22
C GLU A 74 2.91 16.20 25.33
N LYS A 75 2.26 15.10 25.74
CA LYS A 75 2.11 13.91 24.92
C LYS A 75 1.24 14.18 23.69
N ALA A 76 0.18 14.97 23.82
CA ALA A 76 -0.65 15.39 22.71
C ALA A 76 0.15 16.19 21.67
N LYS A 77 0.92 17.20 22.09
CA LYS A 77 1.81 17.99 21.21
C LYS A 77 2.82 17.12 20.48
N THR A 78 3.49 16.23 21.19
CA THR A 78 4.47 15.31 20.58
C THR A 78 3.81 14.40 19.53
N SER A 79 2.61 13.90 19.83
CA SER A 79 1.85 13.03 18.93
C SER A 79 1.38 13.73 17.66
N ILE A 80 1.03 15.04 17.75
CA ILE A 80 0.71 15.87 16.57
C ILE A 80 1.94 15.97 15.64
N VAL A 81 3.12 16.22 16.21
CA VAL A 81 4.37 16.32 15.44
C VAL A 81 4.68 14.97 14.75
N GLU A 82 4.53 13.87 15.46
CA GLU A 82 4.76 12.53 14.90
C GLU A 82 3.76 12.19 13.79
N LEU A 83 2.48 12.50 13.99
CA LEU A 83 1.44 12.33 12.98
C LEU A 83 1.75 13.16 11.72
N SER A 84 2.18 14.43 11.91
CA SER A 84 2.58 15.31 10.80
C SER A 84 3.76 14.76 10.00
N LYS A 85 4.75 14.15 10.67
CA LYS A 85 5.89 13.49 10.00
C LYS A 85 5.42 12.29 9.16
N LEU A 86 4.55 11.44 9.70
CA LEU A 86 3.99 10.31 8.95
C LEU A 86 3.18 10.79 7.73
N MET A 87 2.32 11.80 7.92
CA MET A 87 1.54 12.37 6.82
C MET A 87 2.44 12.91 5.70
N ARG A 88 3.54 13.57 6.06
CA ARG A 88 4.49 14.10 5.07
C ARG A 88 5.07 12.97 4.21
N ILE A 89 5.53 11.87 4.82
CA ILE A 89 6.08 10.73 4.09
C ILE A 89 5.02 10.12 3.17
N ILE A 90 3.79 9.94 3.66
CA ILE A 90 2.70 9.36 2.88
C ILE A 90 2.27 10.27 1.72
N LEU A 91 2.24 11.59 1.89
CA LEU A 91 1.74 12.52 0.88
C LEU A 91 2.80 12.92 -0.15
N TYR A 92 4.06 13.08 0.25
CA TYR A 92 5.10 13.64 -0.61
C TYR A 92 6.12 12.60 -1.11
N ASP A 93 6.31 11.52 -0.36
CA ASP A 93 7.27 10.47 -0.75
C ASP A 93 6.58 9.21 -1.29
N SER A 94 5.26 9.17 -1.35
CA SER A 94 4.49 7.99 -1.77
C SER A 94 4.73 7.56 -3.23
N ASP A 95 5.20 8.47 -4.09
CA ASP A 95 5.53 8.16 -5.48
C ASP A 95 6.86 7.41 -5.64
N LYS A 96 7.67 7.38 -4.58
CA LYS A 96 8.92 6.62 -4.59
C LYS A 96 8.64 5.13 -4.43
N GLN A 97 9.17 4.33 -5.33
CA GLN A 97 9.07 2.87 -5.20
C GLN A 97 9.98 2.33 -4.10
N MET A 98 11.10 2.98 -3.86
CA MET A 98 12.14 2.58 -2.91
C MET A 98 12.44 3.70 -1.91
N THR A 99 12.88 3.30 -0.72
CA THR A 99 13.37 4.19 0.34
C THR A 99 14.56 3.54 1.03
N SER A 100 15.34 4.31 1.80
CA SER A 100 16.42 3.70 2.58
C SER A 100 15.89 2.90 3.77
N LEU A 101 16.54 1.80 4.09
CA LEU A 101 16.15 0.95 5.23
C LEU A 101 16.07 1.73 6.57
N PRO A 102 17.00 2.67 6.88
CA PRO A 102 16.85 3.52 8.07
C PRO A 102 15.55 4.34 8.06
N GLN A 103 15.16 4.89 6.91
CA GLN A 103 13.92 5.67 6.79
C GLN A 103 12.66 4.80 6.95
N GLU A 104 12.65 3.60 6.35
CA GLU A 104 11.55 2.64 6.53
C GLU A 104 11.40 2.22 8.00
N ILE A 105 12.53 1.94 8.69
CA ILE A 105 12.52 1.58 10.13
C ILE A 105 12.01 2.76 10.98
N GLU A 106 12.44 3.99 10.71
CA GLU A 106 11.95 5.17 11.43
C GLU A 106 10.47 5.41 11.20
N PHE A 107 9.99 5.23 9.97
CA PHE A 107 8.57 5.25 9.65
C PHE A 107 7.78 4.23 10.47
N ILE A 108 8.25 2.98 10.53
CA ILE A 108 7.64 1.89 11.30
C ILE A 108 7.62 2.23 12.79
N LYS A 109 8.71 2.74 13.35
CA LYS A 109 8.78 3.15 14.77
C LYS A 109 7.76 4.24 15.08
N ASN A 110 7.65 5.26 14.24
CA ASN A 110 6.69 6.35 14.40
C ASN A 110 5.24 5.84 14.28
N TYR A 111 4.97 4.96 13.31
CA TYR A 111 3.68 4.31 13.15
C TYR A 111 3.26 3.52 14.42
N ILE A 112 4.16 2.68 14.93
CA ILE A 112 3.92 1.87 16.14
C ILE A 112 3.69 2.77 17.36
N ARG A 113 4.45 3.88 17.49
CA ARG A 113 4.32 4.83 18.61
C ARG A 113 2.93 5.48 18.60
N LEU A 114 2.43 5.91 17.45
CA LEU A 114 1.08 6.44 17.33
C LEU A 114 0.01 5.35 17.56
N MET A 115 0.24 4.12 17.10
CA MET A 115 -0.66 3.01 17.39
C MET A 115 -0.78 2.71 18.88
N ARG A 116 0.31 2.82 19.64
CA ARG A 116 0.30 2.63 21.11
C ARG A 116 -0.61 3.60 21.86
N LEU A 117 -0.89 4.79 21.29
CA LEU A 117 -1.84 5.75 21.89
C LEU A 117 -3.28 5.24 21.90
N ARG A 118 -3.60 4.24 21.07
CA ARG A 118 -4.96 3.71 20.91
C ARG A 118 -5.31 2.58 21.85
N PHE A 119 -4.29 1.98 22.49
CA PHE A 119 -4.49 0.74 23.22
C PHE A 119 -4.09 0.91 24.69
N THR A 120 -4.87 0.25 25.53
CA THR A 120 -4.60 0.11 26.97
C THR A 120 -3.63 -1.04 27.22
N ASP A 121 -3.35 -1.32 28.47
CA ASP A 121 -2.39 -2.33 28.96
C ASP A 121 -2.67 -3.77 28.46
N ASN A 122 -3.86 -4.01 27.89
CA ASN A 122 -4.23 -5.31 27.32
C ASN A 122 -3.52 -5.64 25.99
N VAL A 123 -2.81 -4.67 25.39
CA VAL A 123 -2.09 -4.88 24.11
C VAL A 123 -0.60 -4.73 24.34
N THR A 124 0.13 -5.84 24.30
CA THR A 124 1.59 -5.87 24.40
C THR A 124 2.18 -5.82 22.97
N ILE A 125 3.02 -4.83 22.71
CA ILE A 125 3.72 -4.67 21.44
C ILE A 125 5.22 -4.80 21.67
N ASN A 126 5.78 -5.91 21.23
CA ASN A 126 7.22 -6.18 21.31
C ASN A 126 7.87 -5.80 19.98
N THR A 127 8.99 -5.09 20.03
CA THR A 127 9.69 -4.64 18.84
C THR A 127 11.18 -4.94 18.93
N GLU A 128 11.76 -5.44 17.85
CA GLU A 128 13.20 -5.69 17.71
C GLU A 128 13.67 -5.09 16.37
N PHE A 129 14.50 -4.07 16.43
CA PHE A 129 15.06 -3.39 15.27
C PHE A 129 16.58 -3.30 15.37
N PRO A 130 17.31 -3.34 14.23
CA PRO A 130 18.75 -3.13 14.23
C PRO A 130 19.09 -1.71 14.70
N ASN A 131 20.13 -1.57 15.53
CA ASN A 131 20.55 -0.27 16.06
C ASN A 131 21.14 0.63 14.96
N ASN A 132 21.95 0.06 14.06
CA ASN A 132 22.61 0.76 12.96
C ASN A 132 22.28 0.08 11.63
N PRO A 133 21.09 0.32 11.06
CA PRO A 133 20.73 -0.28 9.79
C PRO A 133 21.58 0.35 8.67
N PRO A 134 22.07 -0.46 7.69
CA PRO A 134 22.85 0.03 6.57
C PRO A 134 21.98 0.91 5.65
N GLN A 135 22.64 1.83 4.92
CA GLN A 135 22.01 2.66 3.89
C GLN A 135 21.77 1.83 2.61
N LYS A 136 20.82 0.90 2.68
CA LYS A 136 20.38 0.05 1.58
C LYS A 136 18.93 0.33 1.27
N ASP A 137 18.57 0.18 0.00
CA ASP A 137 17.23 0.46 -0.46
C ASP A 137 16.27 -0.70 -0.18
N ILE A 138 15.05 -0.35 0.20
CA ILE A 138 13.94 -1.26 0.43
C ILE A 138 12.67 -0.70 -0.22
N ALA A 139 11.77 -1.58 -0.66
CA ALA A 139 10.45 -1.15 -1.12
C ALA A 139 9.70 -0.40 -0.02
N GLN A 140 9.36 0.85 -0.29
CA GLN A 140 8.74 1.75 0.67
C GLN A 140 7.38 1.21 1.15
N MET A 141 7.09 1.31 2.43
CA MET A 141 5.81 0.96 3.05
C MET A 141 5.35 -0.51 2.88
N VAL A 142 6.25 -1.40 2.42
CA VAL A 142 5.91 -2.82 2.28
C VAL A 142 5.77 -3.48 3.66
N LEU A 143 6.70 -3.17 4.57
CA LEU A 143 6.71 -3.78 5.90
C LEU A 143 5.54 -3.30 6.77
N VAL A 144 5.20 -2.00 6.67
CA VAL A 144 4.11 -1.43 7.47
C VAL A 144 2.74 -2.03 7.14
N THR A 145 2.53 -2.48 5.90
CA THR A 145 1.27 -3.13 5.53
C THR A 145 1.02 -4.43 6.33
N PHE A 146 2.06 -5.21 6.61
CA PHE A 146 1.93 -6.39 7.46
C PHE A 146 1.69 -6.01 8.93
N ILE A 147 2.32 -4.94 9.39
CA ILE A 147 2.14 -4.39 10.73
C ILE A 147 0.70 -3.88 10.90
N GLU A 148 0.19 -3.13 9.92
CA GLU A 148 -1.20 -2.66 9.90
C GLU A 148 -2.19 -3.83 9.97
N ASN A 149 -1.96 -4.89 9.20
CA ASN A 149 -2.79 -6.10 9.27
C ASN A 149 -2.75 -6.76 10.66
N ALA A 150 -1.58 -6.80 11.32
CA ALA A 150 -1.45 -7.33 12.67
C ALA A 150 -2.26 -6.50 13.68
N PHE A 151 -2.24 -5.18 13.59
CA PHE A 151 -3.07 -4.30 14.43
C PHE A 151 -4.56 -4.44 14.12
N LYS A 152 -4.93 -4.54 12.86
CA LYS A 152 -6.34 -4.64 12.44
C LYS A 152 -7.01 -5.93 12.88
N HIS A 153 -6.29 -7.07 12.78
CA HIS A 153 -6.85 -8.40 12.98
C HIS A 153 -6.39 -9.05 14.30
N GLY A 154 -5.33 -8.53 14.92
CA GLY A 154 -4.77 -9.11 16.15
C GLY A 154 -5.39 -8.56 17.43
N ILE A 155 -5.99 -7.35 17.40
CA ILE A 155 -6.39 -6.67 18.64
C ILE A 155 -7.75 -7.13 19.12
N SER A 156 -7.81 -7.40 20.44
CA SER A 156 -9.02 -7.69 21.19
C SER A 156 -9.13 -6.76 22.39
N TYR A 157 -10.32 -6.20 22.59
CA TYR A 157 -10.63 -5.45 23.81
C TYR A 157 -10.98 -6.36 25.00
N MET A 158 -11.27 -7.64 24.71
CA MET A 158 -11.75 -8.61 25.70
C MET A 158 -10.65 -9.54 26.23
N GLN A 159 -9.54 -9.67 25.54
CA GLN A 159 -8.44 -10.59 25.88
C GLN A 159 -7.07 -9.96 25.63
N PRO A 160 -6.04 -10.35 26.39
CA PRO A 160 -4.68 -9.90 26.13
C PRO A 160 -4.24 -10.20 24.70
N THR A 161 -3.69 -9.20 24.04
CA THR A 161 -3.16 -9.30 22.67
C THR A 161 -1.66 -9.08 22.70
N ILE A 162 -0.94 -9.92 21.97
CA ILE A 162 0.51 -9.79 21.79
C ILE A 162 0.79 -9.58 20.30
N ILE A 163 1.52 -8.52 19.98
CA ILE A 163 2.04 -8.25 18.64
C ILE A 163 3.55 -8.20 18.72
N ASP A 164 4.22 -9.09 17.97
CA ASP A 164 5.68 -9.15 17.89
C ASP A 164 6.14 -8.71 16.51
N ILE A 165 7.02 -7.73 16.45
CA ILE A 165 7.57 -7.16 15.21
C ILE A 165 9.09 -7.17 15.32
N ALA A 166 9.77 -7.82 14.37
CA ALA A 166 11.22 -7.84 14.33
C ALA A 166 11.77 -7.65 12.93
N ILE A 167 12.85 -6.86 12.83
CA ILE A 167 13.69 -6.72 11.64
C ILE A 167 15.10 -7.13 12.03
N ARG A 168 15.61 -8.18 11.40
CA ARG A 168 16.97 -8.70 11.60
C ARG A 168 17.72 -8.67 10.28
N LEU A 169 19.00 -8.37 10.36
CA LEU A 169 19.91 -8.32 9.21
C LEU A 169 20.95 -9.42 9.33
N HIS A 170 21.22 -10.08 8.21
CA HIS A 170 22.29 -11.06 8.09
C HIS A 170 22.98 -10.90 6.73
N GLY A 171 24.10 -10.21 6.71
CA GLY A 171 24.72 -9.76 5.47
C GLY A 171 23.78 -8.87 4.64
N ASN A 172 23.52 -9.27 3.40
CA ASN A 172 22.58 -8.58 2.51
C ASN A 172 21.12 -9.01 2.68
N LYS A 173 20.84 -9.94 3.61
CA LYS A 173 19.48 -10.45 3.80
C LYS A 173 18.81 -9.75 4.98
N LEU A 174 17.61 -9.26 4.73
CA LEU A 174 16.71 -8.73 5.74
C LEU A 174 15.64 -9.77 6.04
N LEU A 175 15.52 -10.14 7.29
CA LEU A 175 14.41 -10.96 7.80
C LEU A 175 13.46 -10.06 8.60
N PHE A 176 12.28 -9.83 8.04
CA PHE A 176 11.16 -9.22 8.74
C PHE A 176 10.24 -10.31 9.27
N THR A 177 9.82 -10.17 10.52
CA THR A 177 8.79 -11.01 11.14
C THR A 177 7.75 -10.15 11.82
N CYS A 178 6.48 -10.45 11.57
CA CYS A 178 5.35 -9.85 12.26
C CYS A 178 4.40 -10.95 12.70
N ALA A 179 4.07 -11.00 13.98
CA ALA A 179 3.15 -11.99 14.50
C ALA A 179 2.17 -11.34 15.47
N ASN A 180 0.94 -11.82 15.45
CA ASN A 180 -0.10 -11.38 16.38
C ASN A 180 -0.93 -12.57 16.89
N THR A 181 -1.50 -12.42 18.07
CA THR A 181 -2.54 -13.32 18.58
C THR A 181 -3.76 -13.30 17.66
N VAL A 182 -4.36 -14.46 17.43
CA VAL A 182 -5.60 -14.62 16.66
C VAL A 182 -6.61 -15.27 17.57
N ARG A 183 -7.87 -14.89 17.46
CA ARG A 183 -8.97 -15.60 18.12
C ARG A 183 -9.34 -16.84 17.31
N PRO A 184 -9.78 -17.91 17.97
CA PRO A 184 -10.58 -18.93 17.30
C PRO A 184 -11.78 -18.19 16.69
N ALA A 185 -11.95 -18.29 15.38
CA ALA A 185 -13.04 -17.63 14.67
C ALA A 185 -14.37 -18.09 15.30
N ASP A 186 -15.20 -17.14 15.75
CA ASP A 186 -16.62 -17.41 15.95
C ASP A 186 -17.16 -17.91 14.62
N LYS A 187 -17.60 -19.16 14.58
CA LYS A 187 -18.08 -19.87 13.38
C LYS A 187 -19.23 -19.16 12.64
N ASN A 188 -19.75 -18.07 13.18
CA ASN A 188 -20.87 -17.31 12.64
C ASN A 188 -20.51 -16.08 11.80
N ASN A 189 -19.23 -15.69 11.70
CA ASN A 189 -18.81 -14.53 10.89
C ASN A 189 -18.08 -14.96 9.61
N SER A 190 -18.77 -15.73 8.76
CA SER A 190 -18.29 -16.15 7.43
C SER A 190 -18.18 -15.01 6.39
N ASN A 191 -18.41 -13.75 6.77
CA ASN A 191 -18.38 -12.59 5.86
C ASN A 191 -17.06 -11.78 5.83
N GLU A 192 -16.03 -12.16 6.58
CA GLU A 192 -14.73 -11.44 6.57
C GLU A 192 -13.72 -11.95 5.51
N LYS A 193 -14.18 -12.38 4.34
CA LYS A 193 -13.29 -12.60 3.18
C LYS A 193 -12.66 -11.32 2.60
N LYS A 194 -12.76 -10.16 3.27
CA LYS A 194 -12.25 -8.87 2.79
C LYS A 194 -10.78 -8.55 3.15
N GLY A 195 -10.04 -9.42 3.84
CA GLY A 195 -8.61 -9.22 4.15
C GLY A 195 -7.63 -9.48 2.98
N GLY A 196 -8.09 -9.97 1.85
CA GLY A 196 -7.25 -10.43 0.74
C GLY A 196 -6.60 -9.33 -0.13
N LEU A 197 -7.20 -8.15 -0.24
CA LEU A 197 -6.74 -7.13 -1.19
C LEU A 197 -5.38 -6.51 -0.81
N GLY A 198 -5.15 -6.21 0.46
CA GLY A 198 -3.88 -5.63 0.93
C GLY A 198 -2.71 -6.58 0.74
N LEU A 199 -2.85 -7.85 1.14
CA LEU A 199 -1.81 -8.86 0.98
C LEU A 199 -1.54 -9.20 -0.49
N ALA A 200 -2.59 -9.25 -1.33
CA ALA A 200 -2.45 -9.47 -2.77
C ALA A 200 -1.68 -8.32 -3.44
N ASN A 201 -1.95 -7.09 -3.05
CA ASN A 201 -1.25 -5.90 -3.56
C ASN A 201 0.22 -5.88 -3.12
N VAL A 202 0.50 -6.19 -1.85
CA VAL A 202 1.88 -6.31 -1.35
C VAL A 202 2.63 -7.39 -2.12
N LYS A 203 2.03 -8.56 -2.34
CA LYS A 203 2.67 -9.65 -3.09
C LYS A 203 2.99 -9.21 -4.52
N LYS A 204 2.04 -8.62 -5.25
CA LYS A 204 2.29 -8.07 -6.59
C LYS A 204 3.43 -7.06 -6.60
N ARG A 205 3.50 -6.19 -5.59
CA ARG A 205 4.56 -5.20 -5.47
C ARG A 205 5.93 -5.85 -5.21
N LEU A 206 5.98 -6.87 -4.34
CA LEU A 206 7.19 -7.64 -4.09
C LEU A 206 7.66 -8.37 -5.35
N ASP A 207 6.74 -9.00 -6.10
CA ASP A 207 7.02 -9.66 -7.37
C ASP A 207 7.63 -8.68 -8.40
N LEU A 208 7.09 -7.47 -8.50
CA LEU A 208 7.56 -6.43 -9.43
C LEU A 208 8.94 -5.87 -9.06
N ILE A 209 9.24 -5.68 -7.77
CA ILE A 209 10.46 -5.03 -7.31
C ILE A 209 11.59 -6.04 -7.09
N TYR A 210 11.29 -7.18 -6.50
CA TYR A 210 12.30 -8.15 -6.07
C TYR A 210 12.35 -9.42 -6.94
N GLY A 211 11.34 -9.67 -7.78
CA GLY A 211 11.29 -10.88 -8.60
C GLY A 211 11.42 -12.15 -7.76
N ASN A 212 12.52 -12.87 -7.94
CA ASN A 212 12.85 -14.09 -7.19
C ASN A 212 13.72 -13.85 -5.94
N GLU A 213 14.06 -12.60 -5.62
CA GLU A 213 14.96 -12.26 -4.51
C GLU A 213 14.23 -12.04 -3.18
N TYR A 214 13.00 -12.48 -3.08
CA TYR A 214 12.26 -12.47 -1.82
C TYR A 214 11.59 -13.82 -1.53
N LYS A 215 11.32 -14.06 -0.25
CA LYS A 215 10.50 -15.19 0.20
C LYS A 215 9.49 -14.71 1.25
N LEU A 216 8.22 -14.88 0.95
CA LEU A 216 7.10 -14.55 1.84
C LEU A 216 6.44 -15.83 2.34
N ASP A 217 6.43 -16.03 3.65
CA ASP A 217 5.77 -17.13 4.33
C ASP A 217 4.73 -16.58 5.30
N ILE A 218 3.48 -16.98 5.13
CA ILE A 218 2.34 -16.53 5.94
C ILE A 218 1.70 -17.76 6.54
N LYS A 219 1.72 -17.85 7.89
CA LYS A 219 1.14 -18.96 8.64
C LYS A 219 0.06 -18.47 9.59
N GLY A 220 -1.16 -18.94 9.40
CA GLY A 220 -2.25 -18.83 10.36
C GLY A 220 -2.36 -20.12 11.18
N GLN A 221 -2.17 -20.02 12.49
CA GLN A 221 -2.46 -21.07 13.46
C GLN A 221 -3.70 -20.67 14.25
N SER A 222 -4.31 -21.62 14.98
CA SER A 222 -5.54 -21.38 15.76
C SER A 222 -5.44 -20.21 16.75
N THR A 223 -4.23 -19.90 17.24
CA THR A 223 -3.98 -18.86 18.26
C THR A 223 -3.04 -17.76 17.79
N ARG A 224 -2.35 -17.92 16.66
CA ARG A 224 -1.32 -16.99 16.21
C ARG A 224 -1.24 -16.89 14.70
N TYR A 225 -1.23 -15.66 14.18
CA TYR A 225 -0.92 -15.34 12.79
C TYR A 225 0.50 -14.85 12.70
N LYS A 226 1.29 -15.35 11.76
CA LYS A 226 2.70 -14.98 11.59
C LYS A 226 3.05 -14.77 10.13
N VAL A 227 3.68 -13.65 9.85
CA VAL A 227 4.29 -13.30 8.57
C VAL A 227 5.81 -13.35 8.73
N ARG A 228 6.49 -13.95 7.76
CA ARG A 228 7.94 -13.91 7.59
C ARG A 228 8.25 -13.46 6.18
N LEU A 229 8.97 -12.38 6.04
CA LEU A 229 9.44 -11.86 4.77
C LEU A 229 10.97 -11.82 4.80
N LEU A 230 11.58 -12.56 3.88
CA LEU A 230 13.02 -12.52 3.63
C LEU A 230 13.24 -11.74 2.35
N LEU A 231 14.07 -10.70 2.39
CA LEU A 231 14.46 -9.87 1.25
C LEU A 231 15.96 -9.90 1.07
N THR A 232 16.43 -9.88 -0.16
CA THR A 232 17.82 -9.55 -0.49
C THR A 232 17.89 -8.04 -0.75
N LEU A 233 18.73 -7.33 0.00
CA LEU A 233 18.93 -5.88 -0.13
C LEU A 233 20.12 -5.63 -1.04
N ASN A 234 19.94 -4.79 -2.05
CA ASN A 234 20.97 -4.35 -2.97
C ASN A 234 21.73 -3.12 -2.48
#